data_54c058480c4fde05afc2811af9cd7f1b
#
_entry.id   54c058480c4fde05afc2811af9cd7f1b
#
_cell.length_a   1.000
_cell.length_b   1.000
_cell.length_c   1.000
_cell.angle_alpha   90.00
_cell.angle_beta   90.00
_cell.angle_gamma   90.00
#
_symmetry.space_group_name_H-M   'P 1'
#
loop_
_entity.id
_entity.type
_entity.pdbx_description
1 polymer ?
#
loop_
_entity_poly.entity_id
_entity_poly.type
_entity_poly.pdbx_seq_one_letter_code
_entity_poly.pdbx_strand_id
1 'polypeptide(L)'
;MFKDNLISMRKMHGYSQAELAEKIGVSRQTLSKYETGESLPDIEKCRLLANALEVSMDDLVNYDKEANGNLGLEVPPKGKHVFGITKVGDKGQIVIPAKARKIFDIHPGDNLILLGDESQGIAVIKEDRLLDMLKRQE
;
A
#
# COMPACT_ATOMS: atom_id res chain seq x y z
N MET A 1 -7.22 -2.52 12.67
CA MET A 1 -6.51 -2.22 11.40
C MET A 1 -6.81 -0.82 10.90
N PHE A 2 -8.06 -0.50 10.61
CA PHE A 2 -8.39 0.84 10.08
C PHE A 2 -7.97 1.98 11.00
N LYS A 3 -8.36 1.94 12.27
CA LYS A 3 -8.04 3.02 13.22
C LYS A 3 -6.54 3.21 13.40
N ASP A 4 -5.79 2.12 13.43
CA ASP A 4 -4.33 2.17 13.59
C ASP A 4 -3.67 2.78 12.35
N ASN A 5 -4.13 2.40 11.17
CA ASN A 5 -3.65 2.96 9.91
C ASN A 5 -3.96 4.45 9.83
N LEU A 6 -5.16 4.85 10.23
CA LEU A 6 -5.58 6.24 10.24
C LEU A 6 -4.69 7.09 11.13
N ILE A 7 -4.45 6.64 12.37
CA ILE A 7 -3.59 7.35 13.33
C ILE A 7 -2.17 7.44 12.79
N SER A 8 -1.61 6.33 12.32
CA SER A 8 -0.24 6.29 11.80
C SER A 8 -0.04 7.23 10.63
N MET A 9 -0.96 7.20 9.66
CA MET A 9 -0.85 8.03 8.45
C MET A 9 -1.07 9.50 8.75
N ARG A 10 -2.00 9.82 9.67
CA ARG A 10 -2.19 11.21 10.10
C ARG A 10 -0.92 11.77 10.71
N LYS A 11 -0.30 11.01 11.61
CA LYS A 11 0.95 11.44 12.27
C LYS A 11 2.10 11.53 11.29
N MET A 12 2.20 10.62 10.35
CA MET A 12 3.25 10.63 9.31
C MET A 12 3.17 11.90 8.45
N HIS A 13 1.96 12.35 8.13
CA HIS A 13 1.74 13.58 7.38
C HIS A 13 1.84 14.85 8.24
N GLY A 14 2.02 14.70 9.55
CA GLY A 14 2.13 15.84 10.47
C GLY A 14 0.82 16.57 10.73
N TYR A 15 -0.32 15.95 10.43
CA TYR A 15 -1.61 16.57 10.67
C TYR A 15 -2.07 16.37 12.13
N SER A 16 -2.62 17.44 12.72
CA SER A 16 -3.41 17.30 13.95
C SER A 16 -4.78 16.68 13.60
N GLN A 17 -5.51 16.20 14.61
CA GLN A 17 -6.88 15.74 14.39
C GLN A 17 -7.75 16.84 13.80
N ALA A 18 -7.61 18.07 14.28
CA ALA A 18 -8.37 19.22 13.77
C ALA A 18 -8.05 19.50 12.29
N GLU A 19 -6.77 19.46 11.92
CA GLU A 19 -6.35 19.70 10.53
C GLU A 19 -6.89 18.63 9.57
N LEU A 20 -6.80 17.38 9.93
CA LEU A 20 -7.32 16.29 9.08
C LEU A 20 -8.86 16.34 9.02
N ALA A 21 -9.52 16.62 10.13
CA ALA A 21 -10.98 16.77 10.18
C ALA A 21 -11.45 17.87 9.23
N GLU A 22 -10.76 19.01 9.22
CA GLU A 22 -11.07 20.11 8.31
C GLU A 22 -10.92 19.68 6.84
N LYS A 23 -9.87 18.95 6.52
CA LYS A 23 -9.62 18.48 5.15
C LYS A 23 -10.74 17.59 4.60
N ILE A 24 -11.38 16.81 5.46
CA ILE A 24 -12.45 15.89 5.03
C ILE A 24 -13.85 16.39 5.37
N GLY A 25 -13.96 17.60 5.95
CA GLY A 25 -15.26 18.21 6.21
C GLY A 25 -16.04 17.63 7.37
N VAL A 26 -15.35 17.14 8.40
CA VAL A 26 -15.98 16.64 9.63
C VAL A 26 -15.46 17.42 10.84
N SER A 27 -16.13 17.26 11.99
CA SER A 27 -15.65 17.84 13.23
C SER A 27 -14.45 17.07 13.78
N ARG A 28 -13.65 17.72 14.63
CA ARG A 28 -12.56 17.06 15.33
C ARG A 28 -13.07 15.89 16.17
N GLN A 29 -14.24 16.04 16.81
CA GLN A 29 -14.84 14.97 17.60
C GLN A 29 -15.17 13.75 16.74
N THR A 30 -15.68 13.97 15.52
CA THR A 30 -15.98 12.88 14.60
C THR A 30 -14.71 12.12 14.22
N LEU A 31 -13.63 12.85 13.89
CA LEU A 31 -12.36 12.20 13.55
C LEU A 31 -11.80 11.43 14.76
N SER A 32 -11.89 12.01 15.95
CA SER A 32 -11.47 11.33 17.18
C SER A 32 -12.20 10.01 17.37
N LYS A 33 -13.50 9.96 17.07
CA LYS A 33 -14.28 8.71 17.15
C LYS A 33 -13.84 7.68 16.12
N TYR A 34 -13.42 8.11 14.95
CA TYR A 34 -12.83 7.20 13.96
C TYR A 34 -11.53 6.59 14.49
N GLU A 35 -10.71 7.39 15.18
CA GLU A 35 -9.42 6.94 15.71
C GLU A 35 -9.54 6.06 16.95
N THR A 36 -10.63 6.17 17.69
CA THR A 36 -10.90 5.31 18.86
C THR A 36 -11.67 4.04 18.51
N GLY A 37 -12.24 3.98 17.31
CA GLY A 37 -13.10 2.88 16.90
C GLY A 37 -14.56 3.00 17.36
N GLU A 38 -14.95 4.14 17.99
CA GLU A 38 -16.32 4.38 18.40
C GLU A 38 -17.27 4.49 17.21
N SER A 39 -16.76 4.99 16.08
CA SER A 39 -17.53 5.05 14.84
C SER A 39 -16.65 4.80 13.65
N LEU A 40 -17.25 4.41 12.54
CA LEU A 40 -16.56 4.19 11.27
C LEU A 40 -17.02 5.24 10.26
N PRO A 41 -16.12 5.75 9.43
CA PRO A 41 -16.52 6.64 8.36
C PRO A 41 -17.35 5.90 7.31
N ASP A 42 -18.28 6.60 6.67
CA ASP A 42 -18.94 6.07 5.49
C ASP A 42 -17.97 6.01 4.31
N ILE A 43 -18.42 5.44 3.20
CA ILE A 43 -17.56 5.25 2.01
C ILE A 43 -17.00 6.59 1.52
N GLU A 44 -17.82 7.63 1.47
CA GLU A 44 -17.39 8.95 1.01
C GLU A 44 -16.31 9.55 1.91
N LYS A 45 -16.50 9.49 3.22
CA LYS A 45 -15.50 9.97 4.18
C LYS A 45 -14.22 9.14 4.11
N CYS A 46 -14.35 7.83 3.91
CA CYS A 46 -13.20 6.94 3.73
C CYS A 46 -12.39 7.34 2.50
N ARG A 47 -13.07 7.65 1.39
CA ARG A 47 -12.44 8.12 0.16
C ARG A 47 -11.69 9.44 0.39
N LEU A 48 -12.31 10.37 1.08
CA LEU A 48 -11.69 11.66 1.40
C LEU A 48 -10.47 11.50 2.30
N LEU A 49 -10.54 10.60 3.28
CA LEU A 49 -9.40 10.28 4.15
C LEU A 49 -8.25 9.70 3.34
N ALA A 50 -8.54 8.72 2.48
CA ALA A 50 -7.52 8.09 1.65
C ALA A 50 -6.83 9.11 0.75
N ASN A 51 -7.60 10.01 0.12
CA ASN A 51 -7.05 11.06 -0.73
C ASN A 51 -6.18 12.05 0.07
N ALA A 52 -6.65 12.47 1.25
CA ALA A 52 -5.89 13.40 2.09
C ALA A 52 -4.59 12.79 2.60
N LEU A 53 -4.57 11.49 2.83
CA LEU A 53 -3.40 10.75 3.34
C LEU A 53 -2.56 10.13 2.23
N GLU A 54 -2.97 10.28 0.97
CA GLU A 54 -2.25 9.81 -0.22
C GLU A 54 -2.02 8.29 -0.20
N VAL A 55 -3.02 7.55 0.25
CA VAL A 55 -3.03 6.09 0.26
C VAL A 55 -4.26 5.57 -0.48
N SER A 56 -4.28 4.27 -0.82
CA SER A 56 -5.49 3.66 -1.39
C SER A 56 -6.52 3.41 -0.28
N MET A 57 -7.81 3.40 -0.63
CA MET A 57 -8.85 3.05 0.34
C MET A 57 -8.65 1.64 0.88
N ASP A 58 -8.29 0.70 0.01
CA ASP A 58 -8.04 -0.69 0.42
C ASP A 58 -6.94 -0.77 1.48
N ASP A 59 -5.81 -0.08 1.25
CA ASP A 59 -4.72 -0.09 2.21
C ASP A 59 -5.09 0.64 3.50
N LEU A 60 -5.81 1.75 3.42
CA LEU A 60 -6.26 2.45 4.63
C LEU A 60 -7.12 1.56 5.51
N VAL A 61 -8.02 0.78 4.90
CA VAL A 61 -8.96 -0.07 5.63
C VAL A 61 -8.33 -1.39 6.06
N ASN A 62 -7.55 -2.02 5.20
CA ASN A 62 -7.15 -3.42 5.36
C ASN A 62 -5.66 -3.65 5.60
N TYR A 63 -4.80 -2.66 5.44
CA TYR A 63 -3.37 -2.87 5.63
C TYR A 63 -3.08 -3.31 7.08
N ASP A 64 -2.33 -4.38 7.22
CA ASP A 64 -1.99 -4.96 8.51
C ASP A 64 -0.46 -5.06 8.62
N LYS A 65 0.15 -4.21 9.43
CA LYS A 65 1.58 -4.21 9.66
C LYS A 65 2.09 -5.52 10.24
N GLU A 66 1.30 -6.14 11.12
CA GLU A 66 1.70 -7.37 11.80
C GLU A 66 1.71 -8.56 10.84
N ALA A 67 0.78 -8.61 9.90
CA ALA A 67 0.72 -9.67 8.89
C ALA A 67 1.93 -9.66 7.95
N ASN A 68 2.66 -8.56 7.89
CA ASN A 68 3.88 -8.43 7.08
C ASN A 68 5.15 -8.77 7.85
N GLY A 69 5.05 -9.55 8.94
CA GLY A 69 6.20 -10.08 9.68
C GLY A 69 6.95 -9.06 10.52
N ASN A 70 6.26 -8.05 11.02
CA ASN A 70 6.84 -6.98 11.86
C ASN A 70 8.00 -6.23 11.18
N LEU A 71 7.93 -6.05 9.87
CA LEU A 71 8.94 -5.31 9.12
C LEU A 71 8.94 -3.81 9.44
N GLY A 72 7.97 -3.34 10.23
CA GLY A 72 7.86 -1.91 10.58
C GLY A 72 7.46 -1.02 9.42
N LEU A 73 6.95 -1.60 8.34
CA LEU A 73 6.55 -0.84 7.17
C LEU A 73 5.18 -0.20 7.38
N GLU A 74 5.11 1.09 7.12
CA GLU A 74 3.87 1.85 7.20
C GLU A 74 2.95 1.55 6.01
N VAL A 75 1.71 2.05 6.07
CA VAL A 75 0.78 1.95 4.95
C VAL A 75 1.45 2.53 3.71
N PRO A 76 1.53 1.78 2.60
CA PRO A 76 2.22 2.28 1.41
C PRO A 76 1.44 3.40 0.72
N PRO A 77 2.12 4.34 0.06
CA PRO A 77 1.46 5.37 -0.73
C PRO A 77 0.61 4.76 -1.85
N LYS A 78 -0.35 5.52 -2.35
CA LYS A 78 -1.19 5.09 -3.46
C LYS A 78 -0.32 4.67 -4.66
N GLY A 79 -0.63 3.52 -5.24
CA GLY A 79 0.12 2.97 -6.36
C GLY A 79 1.34 2.13 -5.97
N LYS A 80 1.68 2.09 -4.68
CA LYS A 80 2.73 1.23 -4.14
C LYS A 80 2.11 0.17 -3.24
N HIS A 81 2.78 -0.95 -3.07
CA HIS A 81 2.19 -2.10 -2.39
C HIS A 81 3.22 -2.83 -1.55
N VAL A 82 2.77 -3.36 -0.40
CA VAL A 82 3.53 -4.32 0.40
C VAL A 82 2.80 -5.65 0.28
N PHE A 83 3.44 -6.65 -0.31
CA PHE A 83 2.81 -7.95 -0.56
C PHE A 83 3.12 -8.99 0.51
N GLY A 84 3.92 -8.65 1.50
CA GLY A 84 4.29 -9.55 2.58
C GLY A 84 5.64 -10.19 2.36
N ILE A 85 5.85 -11.31 3.06
CA ILE A 85 7.11 -12.06 3.04
C ILE A 85 6.88 -13.37 2.30
N THR A 86 7.81 -13.71 1.42
CA THR A 86 7.83 -15.02 0.76
C THR A 86 9.14 -15.72 1.08
N LYS A 87 9.11 -17.04 1.17
CA LYS A 87 10.28 -17.84 1.51
C LYS A 87 10.88 -18.45 0.26
N VAL A 88 12.22 -18.39 0.16
CA VAL A 88 12.94 -19.00 -0.95
C VAL A 88 13.00 -20.51 -0.74
N GLY A 89 12.58 -21.27 -1.73
CA GLY A 89 12.65 -22.74 -1.71
C GLY A 89 14.05 -23.26 -2.04
N ASP A 90 14.20 -24.59 -1.96
CA ASP A 90 15.49 -25.25 -2.14
C ASP A 90 16.17 -24.98 -3.49
N LYS A 91 15.36 -24.72 -4.52
CA LYS A 91 15.84 -24.45 -5.87
C LYS A 91 15.93 -22.97 -6.20
N GLY A 92 15.86 -22.11 -5.18
CA GLY A 92 15.87 -20.68 -5.40
C GLY A 92 14.53 -20.10 -5.86
N GLN A 93 13.44 -20.83 -5.70
CA GLN A 93 12.11 -20.44 -6.15
C GLN A 93 11.37 -19.67 -5.08
N ILE A 94 10.56 -18.70 -5.49
CA ILE A 94 9.60 -18.03 -4.62
C ILE A 94 8.22 -18.11 -5.27
N VAL A 95 7.18 -18.05 -4.44
CA VAL A 95 5.81 -17.91 -4.93
C VAL A 95 5.49 -16.41 -4.96
N ILE A 96 5.10 -15.92 -6.11
CA ILE A 96 4.63 -14.53 -6.23
C ILE A 96 3.25 -14.48 -5.57
N PRO A 97 3.05 -13.62 -4.56
CA PRO A 97 1.75 -13.55 -3.87
C PRO A 97 0.59 -13.30 -4.83
N ALA A 98 -0.56 -13.90 -4.55
CA ALA A 98 -1.74 -13.79 -5.41
C ALA A 98 -2.15 -12.34 -5.67
N LYS A 99 -2.06 -11.47 -4.67
CA LYS A 99 -2.38 -10.04 -4.81
C LYS A 99 -1.44 -9.36 -5.81
N ALA A 100 -0.15 -9.69 -5.77
CA ALA A 100 0.82 -9.16 -6.72
C ALA A 100 0.53 -9.64 -8.14
N ARG A 101 0.21 -10.92 -8.30
CA ARG A 101 -0.15 -11.48 -9.62
C ARG A 101 -1.37 -10.77 -10.20
N LYS A 102 -2.35 -10.47 -9.36
CA LYS A 102 -3.58 -9.80 -9.79
C LYS A 102 -3.32 -8.35 -10.19
N ILE A 103 -2.61 -7.60 -9.36
CA ILE A 103 -2.33 -6.17 -9.59
C ILE A 103 -1.47 -5.98 -10.84
N PHE A 104 -0.46 -6.84 -11.02
CA PHE A 104 0.47 -6.72 -12.15
C PHE A 104 0.09 -7.62 -13.33
N ASP A 105 -1.07 -8.27 -13.26
CA ASP A 105 -1.60 -9.11 -14.36
C ASP A 105 -0.61 -10.19 -14.78
N ILE A 106 -0.08 -10.93 -13.80
CA ILE A 106 0.89 -11.99 -14.02
C ILE A 106 0.17 -13.34 -14.09
N HIS A 107 0.34 -14.04 -15.21
CA HIS A 107 -0.31 -15.32 -15.49
C HIS A 107 0.71 -16.41 -15.81
N PRO A 108 0.33 -17.69 -15.64
CA PRO A 108 1.18 -18.80 -16.07
C PRO A 108 1.59 -18.64 -17.54
N GLY A 109 2.87 -18.84 -17.82
CA GLY A 109 3.42 -18.67 -19.16
C GLY A 109 3.98 -17.30 -19.47
N ASP A 110 3.70 -16.32 -18.62
CA ASP A 110 4.28 -14.98 -18.78
C ASP A 110 5.79 -15.01 -18.54
N ASN A 111 6.50 -14.16 -19.25
CA ASN A 111 7.94 -13.97 -19.04
C ASN A 111 8.17 -12.78 -18.12
N LEU A 112 8.99 -13.00 -17.11
CA LEU A 112 9.42 -11.96 -16.18
C LEU A 112 10.90 -11.70 -16.38
N ILE A 113 11.27 -10.43 -16.39
CA ILE A 113 12.66 -10.01 -16.51
C ILE A 113 13.14 -9.64 -15.11
N LEU A 114 14.27 -10.22 -14.71
CA LEU A 114 14.90 -9.96 -13.42
C LEU A 114 16.11 -9.06 -13.63
N LEU A 115 16.10 -7.93 -12.96
CA LEU A 115 17.19 -6.98 -12.97
C LEU A 115 17.71 -6.81 -11.56
N GLY A 116 19.00 -6.56 -11.41
CA GLY A 116 19.60 -6.44 -10.09
C GLY A 116 20.46 -5.22 -9.95
N ASP A 117 20.45 -4.62 -8.77
CA ASP A 117 21.36 -3.57 -8.36
C ASP A 117 21.92 -4.00 -7.01
N GLU A 118 23.24 -4.15 -6.91
CA GLU A 118 23.87 -4.65 -5.69
C GLU A 118 23.55 -3.81 -4.47
N SER A 119 23.25 -2.52 -4.64
CA SER A 119 22.91 -1.63 -3.53
C SER A 119 21.43 -1.65 -3.16
N GLN A 120 20.57 -2.08 -4.05
CA GLN A 120 19.11 -2.01 -3.85
C GLN A 120 18.39 -3.36 -3.83
N GLY A 121 18.85 -4.33 -4.62
CA GLY A 121 18.25 -5.64 -4.70
C GLY A 121 17.78 -6.01 -6.09
N ILE A 122 16.82 -6.93 -6.14
CA ILE A 122 16.31 -7.50 -7.39
C ILE A 122 14.95 -6.90 -7.71
N ALA A 123 14.78 -6.46 -8.96
CA ALA A 123 13.48 -6.06 -9.50
C ALA A 123 12.96 -7.16 -10.43
N VAL A 124 11.66 -7.39 -10.38
CA VAL A 124 10.97 -8.37 -11.24
C VAL A 124 9.95 -7.60 -12.06
N ILE A 125 10.08 -7.64 -13.38
CA ILE A 125 9.26 -6.81 -14.28
C ILE A 125 8.70 -7.70 -15.39
N LYS A 126 7.40 -7.54 -15.74
CA LYS A 126 6.82 -8.22 -16.88
C LYS A 126 7.53 -7.77 -18.17
N GLU A 127 7.78 -8.71 -19.07
CA GLU A 127 8.51 -8.46 -20.31
C GLU A 127 7.89 -7.34 -21.14
N ASP A 128 6.58 -7.37 -21.35
CA ASP A 128 5.86 -6.36 -22.11
C ASP A 128 5.95 -4.96 -21.45
N ARG A 129 5.95 -4.91 -20.12
CA ARG A 129 6.08 -3.67 -19.39
C ARG A 129 7.47 -3.03 -19.57
N LEU A 130 8.50 -3.84 -19.55
CA LEU A 130 9.86 -3.35 -19.79
C LEU A 130 10.01 -2.82 -21.20
N LEU A 131 9.45 -3.52 -22.20
CA LEU A 131 9.48 -3.08 -23.60
C LEU A 131 8.77 -1.72 -23.77
N ASP A 132 7.63 -1.52 -23.10
CA ASP A 132 6.92 -0.25 -23.10
C ASP A 132 7.75 0.88 -22.49
N MET A 133 8.44 0.60 -21.38
CA MET A 133 9.32 1.57 -20.74
C MET A 133 10.48 1.98 -21.63
N LEU A 134 11.07 1.04 -22.36
CA LEU A 134 12.18 1.32 -23.29
C LEU A 134 11.70 2.16 -24.47
N LYS A 135 10.50 1.92 -24.99
CA LYS A 135 9.93 2.70 -26.08
C LYS A 135 9.67 4.15 -25.70
N ARG A 136 9.33 4.42 -24.43
CA ARG A 136 9.09 5.77 -23.93
C ARG A 136 10.35 6.62 -23.85
N GLN A 137 11.53 6.00 -23.89
CA GLN A 137 12.82 6.71 -23.82
C GLN A 137 13.32 7.10 -25.20
N GLU A 138 12.70 6.59 -26.26
CA GLU A 138 12.99 6.97 -27.64
C GLU A 138 12.19 8.19 -28.02
#